data_59691ca18989e05dd1c8a7bdc7441595
#
_entry.id   59691ca18989e05dd1c8a7bdc7441595
#
_cell.length_a   1.000
_cell.length_b   1.000
_cell.length_c   1.000
_cell.angle_alpha   90.00
_cell.angle_beta   90.00
_cell.angle_gamma   90.00
#
_symmetry.space_group_name_H-M   'P 1'
#
loop_
_entity.id
_entity.type
_entity.pdbx_description
1 polymer ?
#
loop_
_entity_poly.entity_id
_entity_poly.type
_entity_poly.pdbx_seq_one_letter_code
_entity_poly.pdbx_strand_id
1 'polypeptide(L)'
;VDAVLAEHAITDAVLDTLLARDGGRSVSTHLPIGSGVSLPYRHDGEGEGTALVDLGTGVFGERPWSDVRTLTQQRQADIQHLRDELKVQSDQTEVSLGQAAQSFNRLAEQLKEAPAPEPAPSEPTGEIESTPAEQGQRRPRRRSMFGGDLTLDD
;
A
#
# COMPACT_ATOMS: atom_id res chain seq x y z
N VAL A 1 -5.32 6.59 2.58
CA VAL A 1 -4.65 7.68 3.30
C VAL A 1 -5.64 8.82 3.58
N ASP A 2 -6.36 9.34 2.57
CA ASP A 2 -7.25 10.50 2.74
C ASP A 2 -8.42 10.24 3.72
N ALA A 3 -8.98 9.02 3.74
CA ALA A 3 -10.00 8.66 4.72
C ALA A 3 -9.47 8.73 6.16
N VAL A 4 -8.24 8.26 6.40
CA VAL A 4 -7.61 8.32 7.72
C VAL A 4 -7.33 9.75 8.15
N LEU A 5 -6.87 10.60 7.22
CA LEU A 5 -6.70 12.03 7.49
C LEU A 5 -8.02 12.73 7.85
N ALA A 6 -9.11 12.38 7.17
CA ALA A 6 -10.43 12.91 7.47
C ALA A 6 -10.92 12.47 8.87
N GLU A 7 -10.69 11.22 9.27
CA GLU A 7 -11.01 10.72 10.61
C GLU A 7 -10.23 11.48 11.71
N HIS A 8 -8.93 11.71 11.51
CA HIS A 8 -8.11 12.49 12.44
C HIS A 8 -8.59 13.94 12.56
N ALA A 9 -8.98 14.55 11.44
CA ALA A 9 -9.52 15.91 11.45
C ALA A 9 -10.85 16.01 12.21
N ILE A 10 -11.73 15.03 12.07
CA ILE A 10 -12.98 14.95 12.84
C ILE A 10 -12.67 14.79 14.32
N THR A 11 -11.74 13.91 14.67
CA THR A 11 -11.34 13.67 16.07
C THR A 11 -10.76 14.94 16.69
N ASP A 12 -9.88 15.66 15.98
CA ASP A 12 -9.32 16.94 16.45
C ASP A 12 -10.41 17.98 16.68
N ALA A 13 -11.36 18.12 15.75
CA ALA A 13 -12.47 19.08 15.87
C ALA A 13 -13.39 18.75 17.06
N VAL A 14 -13.63 17.48 17.35
CA VAL A 14 -14.40 17.07 18.54
C VAL A 14 -13.64 17.42 19.82
N LEU A 15 -12.35 17.10 19.88
CA LEU A 15 -11.50 17.41 21.05
C LEU A 15 -11.37 18.92 21.25
N ASP A 16 -11.23 19.69 20.19
CA ASP A 16 -11.23 21.17 20.24
C ASP A 16 -12.53 21.72 20.85
N THR A 17 -13.67 21.17 20.41
CA THR A 17 -14.98 21.55 20.95
C THR A 17 -15.12 21.21 22.43
N LEU A 18 -14.56 20.07 22.86
CA LEU A 18 -14.58 19.66 24.27
C LEU A 18 -13.69 20.53 25.14
N LEU A 19 -12.48 20.86 24.64
CA LEU A 19 -11.51 21.69 25.33
C LEU A 19 -11.90 23.18 25.39
N ALA A 20 -12.59 23.69 24.35
CA ALA A 20 -13.05 25.08 24.29
C ALA A 20 -14.22 25.38 25.28
N ARG A 21 -14.77 24.36 25.92
CA ARG A 21 -15.84 24.55 26.91
C ARG A 21 -15.26 25.04 28.23
N ASP A 22 -15.74 26.20 28.70
CA ASP A 22 -15.41 26.69 30.02
C ASP A 22 -15.80 25.67 31.09
N GLY A 23 -14.88 25.37 32.00
CA GLY A 23 -15.06 24.41 33.10
C GLY A 23 -16.37 24.62 33.84
N GLY A 24 -17.09 23.51 34.09
CA GLY A 24 -18.34 23.49 34.84
C GLY A 24 -19.60 23.14 34.06
N ARG A 25 -19.50 22.94 32.72
CA ARG A 25 -20.63 22.43 31.95
C ARG A 25 -20.49 20.94 31.66
N SER A 26 -21.47 20.17 32.15
CA SER A 26 -21.52 18.75 31.82
C SER A 26 -21.70 18.51 30.33
N VAL A 27 -21.01 17.51 29.79
CA VAL A 27 -21.16 17.00 28.43
C VAL A 27 -21.88 15.70 28.46
N SER A 28 -22.94 15.58 27.67
CA SER A 28 -23.69 14.34 27.52
C SER A 28 -23.68 13.90 26.08
N THR A 29 -23.39 12.65 25.84
CA THR A 29 -23.38 12.04 24.50
C THR A 29 -23.87 10.61 24.56
N HIS A 30 -24.06 10.00 23.39
CA HIS A 30 -24.36 8.58 23.28
C HIS A 30 -23.17 7.87 22.62
N LEU A 31 -22.62 6.89 23.31
CA LEU A 31 -21.54 6.04 22.81
C LEU A 31 -22.14 4.84 22.07
N PRO A 32 -21.90 4.68 20.77
CA PRO A 32 -22.33 3.48 20.06
C PRO A 32 -21.49 2.28 20.50
N ILE A 33 -22.16 1.20 20.90
CA ILE A 33 -21.51 -0.06 21.31
C ILE A 33 -21.67 -1.18 20.28
N GLY A 34 -22.29 -0.88 19.13
CA GLY A 34 -22.52 -1.83 18.04
C GLY A 34 -23.99 -2.24 17.92
N SER A 35 -24.35 -2.88 16.81
CA SER A 35 -25.72 -3.40 16.53
C SER A 35 -26.82 -2.36 16.69
N GLY A 36 -26.53 -1.06 16.44
CA GLY A 36 -27.50 0.04 16.60
C GLY A 36 -27.77 0.43 18.06
N VAL A 37 -27.06 -0.14 19.03
CA VAL A 37 -27.20 0.17 20.48
C VAL A 37 -26.19 1.26 20.84
N SER A 38 -26.68 2.25 21.63
CA SER A 38 -25.84 3.32 22.15
C SER A 38 -26.08 3.45 23.68
N LEU A 39 -24.99 3.69 24.40
CA LEU A 39 -25.05 3.96 25.85
C LEU A 39 -24.95 5.46 26.12
N PRO A 40 -25.75 6.02 27.06
CA PRO A 40 -25.56 7.40 27.48
C PRO A 40 -24.24 7.53 28.25
N TYR A 41 -23.44 8.52 27.87
CA TYR A 41 -22.23 8.92 28.57
C TYR A 41 -22.35 10.37 29.04
N ARG A 42 -21.92 10.65 30.26
CA ARG A 42 -21.91 11.99 30.82
C ARG A 42 -20.58 12.28 31.49
N HIS A 43 -20.02 13.43 31.18
CA HIS A 43 -18.90 14.03 31.89
C HIS A 43 -19.41 15.24 32.67
N ASP A 44 -19.21 15.26 33.98
CA ASP A 44 -19.83 16.25 34.86
C ASP A 44 -19.16 17.63 34.84
N GLY A 45 -18.09 17.81 34.06
CA GLY A 45 -17.44 19.12 33.85
C GLY A 45 -16.46 19.50 34.96
N GLU A 46 -16.15 18.60 35.89
CA GLU A 46 -15.08 18.79 36.85
C GLU A 46 -13.73 18.49 36.24
N GLY A 47 -13.01 19.54 35.83
CA GLY A 47 -11.69 19.43 35.21
C GLY A 47 -11.72 18.99 33.76
N GLU A 48 -10.57 18.62 33.25
CA GLU A 48 -10.40 18.05 31.90
C GLU A 48 -10.78 16.57 31.90
N GLY A 49 -11.57 16.17 30.89
CA GLY A 49 -11.91 14.77 30.71
C GLY A 49 -10.76 13.94 30.14
N THR A 50 -10.91 12.62 30.23
CA THR A 50 -9.96 11.67 29.67
C THR A 50 -10.58 10.89 28.51
N ALA A 51 -9.74 10.35 27.65
CA ALA A 51 -10.13 9.44 26.59
C ALA A 51 -9.16 8.24 26.53
N LEU A 52 -9.70 7.10 26.16
CA LEU A 52 -8.91 5.91 25.88
C LEU A 52 -8.35 6.02 24.46
N VAL A 53 -7.04 5.97 24.32
CA VAL A 53 -6.35 6.09 23.04
C VAL A 53 -5.43 4.91 22.80
N ASP A 54 -5.38 4.44 21.57
CA ASP A 54 -4.37 3.47 21.13
C ASP A 54 -3.00 4.16 21.07
N LEU A 55 -2.06 3.70 21.89
CA LEU A 55 -0.69 4.18 21.97
C LEU A 55 0.23 3.50 20.94
N GLY A 56 -0.30 2.56 20.17
CA GLY A 56 0.41 1.75 19.20
C GLY A 56 0.45 0.27 19.60
N THR A 57 0.57 -0.59 18.59
CA THR A 57 0.65 -2.06 18.76
C THR A 57 -0.48 -2.70 19.58
N GLY A 58 -1.67 -2.06 19.61
CA GLY A 58 -2.82 -2.56 20.37
C GLY A 58 -2.75 -2.27 21.87
N VAL A 59 -1.83 -1.41 22.31
CA VAL A 59 -1.75 -0.93 23.69
C VAL A 59 -2.62 0.31 23.83
N PHE A 60 -3.64 0.22 24.70
CA PHE A 60 -4.54 1.33 24.98
C PHE A 60 -4.19 1.97 26.32
N GLY A 61 -4.26 3.29 26.36
CA GLY A 61 -4.02 4.06 27.58
C GLY A 61 -5.02 5.20 27.72
N GLU A 62 -5.37 5.51 28.95
CA GLU A 62 -6.21 6.66 29.27
C GLU A 62 -5.34 7.92 29.34
N ARG A 63 -5.72 8.99 28.64
CA ARG A 63 -5.01 10.26 28.57
C ARG A 63 -5.98 11.44 28.64
N PRO A 64 -5.56 12.59 29.19
CA PRO A 64 -6.34 13.83 29.12
C PRO A 64 -6.67 14.21 27.67
N TRP A 65 -7.78 14.88 27.43
CA TRP A 65 -8.18 15.31 26.08
C TRP A 65 -7.13 16.18 25.40
N SER A 66 -6.43 17.06 26.14
CA SER A 66 -5.33 17.87 25.59
C SER A 66 -4.18 17.03 25.04
N ASP A 67 -3.77 15.97 25.76
CA ASP A 67 -2.72 15.06 25.34
C ASP A 67 -3.18 14.25 24.12
N VAL A 68 -4.44 13.78 24.12
CA VAL A 68 -5.01 13.03 22.99
C VAL A 68 -5.07 13.90 21.75
N ARG A 69 -5.46 15.18 21.90
CA ARG A 69 -5.46 16.14 20.79
C ARG A 69 -4.07 16.33 20.21
N THR A 70 -3.07 16.57 21.04
CA THR A 70 -1.68 16.71 20.61
C THR A 70 -1.20 15.47 19.86
N LEU A 71 -1.48 14.29 20.38
CA LEU A 71 -1.14 13.02 19.74
C LEU A 71 -1.86 12.85 18.39
N THR A 72 -3.13 13.23 18.30
CA THR A 72 -3.92 13.13 17.06
C THR A 72 -3.37 14.09 15.99
N GLN A 73 -3.03 15.31 16.37
CA GLN A 73 -2.42 16.29 15.46
C GLN A 73 -1.04 15.84 14.96
N GLN A 74 -0.23 15.26 15.83
CA GLN A 74 1.06 14.71 15.43
C GLN A 74 0.89 13.56 14.44
N ARG A 75 0.00 12.62 14.72
CA ARG A 75 -0.31 11.51 13.80
C ARG A 75 -0.84 12.00 12.44
N GLN A 76 -1.68 13.02 12.46
CA GLN A 76 -2.17 13.65 11.24
C GLN A 76 -1.05 14.25 10.40
N ALA A 77 -0.10 14.94 11.03
CA ALA A 77 1.06 15.49 10.36
C ALA A 77 1.97 14.41 9.76
N ASP A 78 2.21 13.32 10.51
CA ASP A 78 3.02 12.19 10.04
C ASP A 78 2.38 11.49 8.82
N ILE A 79 1.06 11.31 8.85
CA ILE A 79 0.32 10.69 7.73
C ILE A 79 0.29 11.63 6.51
N GLN A 80 0.17 12.94 6.74
CA GLN A 80 0.24 13.95 5.67
C GLN A 80 1.61 13.90 4.98
N HIS A 81 2.69 13.86 5.75
CA HIS A 81 4.04 13.75 5.23
C HIS A 81 4.22 12.47 4.40
N LEU A 82 3.78 11.33 4.94
CA LEU A 82 3.82 10.05 4.22
C LEU A 82 3.02 10.11 2.91
N ARG A 83 1.86 10.75 2.91
CA ARG A 83 1.05 10.91 1.69
C ARG A 83 1.81 11.71 0.63
N ASP A 84 2.46 12.79 1.03
CA ASP A 84 3.19 13.66 0.12
C ASP A 84 4.43 12.95 -0.44
N GLU A 85 5.14 12.17 0.37
CA GLU A 85 6.24 11.31 -0.11
C GLU A 85 5.76 10.25 -1.12
N LEU A 86 4.66 9.56 -0.81
CA LEU A 86 4.09 8.56 -1.72
C LEU A 86 3.65 9.17 -3.05
N LYS A 87 3.12 10.40 -3.01
CA LYS A 87 2.75 11.13 -4.23
C LYS A 87 3.97 11.40 -5.10
N VAL A 88 5.06 11.89 -4.51
CA VAL A 88 6.32 12.11 -5.24
C VAL A 88 6.84 10.82 -5.88
N GLN A 89 6.81 9.70 -5.14
CA GLN A 89 7.23 8.40 -5.67
C GLN A 89 6.32 7.92 -6.81
N SER A 90 5.01 8.14 -6.69
CA SER A 90 4.05 7.81 -7.75
C SER A 90 4.35 8.61 -9.02
N ASP A 91 4.51 9.92 -8.91
CA ASP A 91 4.82 10.80 -10.04
C ASP A 91 6.14 10.39 -10.73
N GLN A 92 7.18 10.05 -9.95
CA GLN A 92 8.45 9.57 -10.49
C GLN A 92 8.29 8.23 -11.24
N THR A 93 7.46 7.33 -10.70
CA THR A 93 7.19 6.03 -11.31
C THR A 93 6.43 6.20 -12.63
N GLU A 94 5.46 7.11 -12.69
CA GLU A 94 4.72 7.43 -13.91
C GLU A 94 5.64 7.98 -15.00
N VAL A 95 6.55 8.89 -14.65
CA VAL A 95 7.56 9.42 -15.60
C VAL A 95 8.46 8.29 -16.12
N SER A 96 8.93 7.42 -15.23
CA SER A 96 9.79 6.28 -15.61
C SER A 96 9.07 5.30 -16.52
N LEU A 97 7.80 5.03 -16.24
CA LEU A 97 6.94 4.18 -17.07
C LEU A 97 6.75 4.78 -18.46
N GLY A 98 6.48 6.09 -18.54
CA GLY A 98 6.35 6.80 -19.80
C GLY A 98 7.62 6.73 -20.64
N GLN A 99 8.79 6.91 -20.04
CA GLN A 99 10.08 6.80 -20.72
C GLN A 99 10.35 5.37 -21.21
N ALA A 100 10.03 4.37 -20.40
CA ALA A 100 10.17 2.96 -20.77
C ALA A 100 9.25 2.60 -21.95
N ALA A 101 8.00 3.06 -21.95
CA ALA A 101 7.06 2.86 -23.03
C ALA A 101 7.53 3.51 -24.34
N GLN A 102 8.05 4.73 -24.27
CA GLN A 102 8.63 5.41 -25.46
C GLN A 102 9.84 4.66 -26.02
N SER A 103 10.73 4.19 -25.13
CA SER A 103 11.90 3.41 -25.52
C SER A 103 11.51 2.08 -26.17
N PHE A 104 10.51 1.41 -25.61
CA PHE A 104 9.97 0.18 -26.18
C PHE A 104 9.38 0.40 -27.57
N ASN A 105 8.56 1.44 -27.75
CA ASN A 105 7.98 1.75 -29.06
C ASN A 105 9.05 2.06 -30.11
N ARG A 106 10.08 2.83 -29.74
CA ARG A 106 11.21 3.14 -30.62
C ARG A 106 11.94 1.86 -31.06
N LEU A 107 12.24 0.96 -30.12
CA LEU A 107 12.90 -0.31 -30.44
C LEU A 107 12.02 -1.21 -31.33
N ALA A 108 10.71 -1.23 -31.06
CA ALA A 108 9.77 -1.99 -31.88
C ALA A 108 9.68 -1.47 -33.32
N GLU A 109 9.76 -0.16 -33.51
CA GLU A 109 9.84 0.44 -34.86
C GLU A 109 11.16 0.09 -35.56
N GLN A 110 12.30 0.18 -34.88
CA GLN A 110 13.59 -0.19 -35.43
C GLN A 110 13.64 -1.66 -35.86
N LEU A 111 12.99 -2.56 -35.08
CA LEU A 111 12.89 -3.97 -35.45
C LEU A 111 12.00 -4.23 -36.67
N LYS A 112 11.00 -3.38 -36.91
CA LYS A 112 10.16 -3.47 -38.12
C LYS A 112 10.88 -2.95 -39.37
N GLU A 113 11.75 -1.94 -39.19
CA GLU A 113 12.53 -1.35 -40.29
C GLU A 113 13.81 -2.14 -40.60
N ALA A 114 14.26 -3.01 -39.68
CA ALA A 114 15.40 -3.87 -39.92
C ALA A 114 15.07 -4.83 -41.06
N PRO A 115 15.88 -4.85 -42.18
CA PRO A 115 15.67 -5.84 -43.24
C PRO A 115 15.76 -7.24 -42.66
N ALA A 116 14.83 -8.11 -43.08
CA ALA A 116 14.84 -9.52 -42.67
C ALA A 116 16.26 -10.09 -42.92
N PRO A 117 16.82 -10.83 -41.93
CA PRO A 117 18.11 -11.48 -42.16
C PRO A 117 18.00 -12.35 -43.41
N GLU A 118 18.87 -12.08 -44.41
CA GLU A 118 18.97 -12.92 -45.58
C GLU A 118 19.12 -14.38 -45.12
N PRO A 119 18.38 -15.33 -45.70
CA PRO A 119 18.56 -16.73 -45.37
C PRO A 119 20.01 -17.11 -45.70
N ALA A 120 20.75 -17.55 -44.68
CA ALA A 120 22.09 -18.06 -44.85
C ALA A 120 22.11 -19.10 -45.97
N PRO A 121 23.12 -19.05 -46.88
CA PRO A 121 23.20 -20.01 -47.98
C PRO A 121 23.24 -21.42 -47.39
N SER A 122 22.30 -22.23 -47.84
CA SER A 122 22.22 -23.65 -47.50
C SER A 122 23.50 -24.33 -48.03
N GLU A 123 24.35 -24.79 -47.15
CA GLU A 123 25.47 -25.67 -47.52
C GLU A 123 24.90 -26.99 -48.00
N PRO A 124 25.49 -27.62 -49.01
CA PRO A 124 24.94 -28.85 -49.59
C PRO A 124 25.10 -30.04 -48.65
N THR A 125 24.05 -30.74 -48.54
CA THR A 125 23.89 -32.03 -47.86
C THR A 125 25.00 -32.99 -48.29
N GLY A 126 25.95 -33.22 -47.39
CA GLY A 126 26.84 -34.40 -47.48
C GLY A 126 26.16 -35.60 -46.84
N GLU A 127 25.86 -36.58 -47.70
CA GLU A 127 25.43 -37.91 -47.34
C GLU A 127 26.50 -38.61 -46.50
N ILE A 128 26.20 -39.02 -45.27
CA ILE A 128 26.98 -40.02 -44.54
C ILE A 128 26.03 -41.03 -43.88
N GLU A 129 26.05 -42.16 -44.48
CA GLU A 129 25.94 -43.55 -44.12
C GLU A 129 25.65 -43.88 -42.62
N SER A 130 24.65 -44.71 -42.46
CA SER A 130 24.20 -45.37 -41.25
C SER A 130 25.22 -46.37 -40.68
N THR A 131 25.42 -46.36 -39.34
CA THR A 131 25.57 -47.57 -38.53
C THR A 131 25.28 -47.32 -37.04
N PRO A 132 24.84 -48.34 -36.31
CA PRO A 132 24.07 -48.15 -35.06
C PRO A 132 24.86 -48.48 -33.79
N ALA A 133 24.19 -48.11 -32.65
CA ALA A 133 24.40 -48.60 -31.29
C ALA A 133 25.53 -47.95 -30.45
N GLU A 134 25.19 -47.29 -29.39
CA GLU A 134 25.25 -47.83 -28.02
C GLU A 134 24.85 -46.76 -26.97
N GLN A 135 24.08 -47.28 -26.09
CA GLN A 135 23.69 -46.96 -24.72
C GLN A 135 24.32 -45.77 -23.98
N GLY A 136 23.43 -45.02 -23.34
CA GLY A 136 23.62 -44.67 -21.94
C GLY A 136 24.17 -43.30 -21.61
N GLN A 137 23.29 -42.37 -21.24
CA GLN A 137 23.39 -41.70 -19.93
C GLN A 137 22.30 -40.63 -19.80
N ARG A 138 21.39 -40.90 -18.89
CA ARG A 138 20.36 -39.96 -18.43
C ARG A 138 21.03 -38.76 -17.71
N ARG A 139 20.85 -37.54 -18.22
CA ARG A 139 21.11 -36.32 -17.43
C ARG A 139 19.80 -35.86 -16.79
N PRO A 140 19.82 -35.46 -15.50
CA PRO A 140 18.62 -35.07 -14.78
C PRO A 140 18.15 -33.69 -15.25
N ARG A 141 16.86 -33.59 -15.53
CA ARG A 141 16.14 -32.35 -15.79
C ARG A 141 16.23 -31.42 -14.56
N ARG A 142 16.83 -30.27 -14.73
CA ARG A 142 16.69 -29.15 -13.78
C ARG A 142 15.22 -28.73 -13.79
N ARG A 143 14.61 -28.96 -12.66
CA ARG A 143 13.26 -28.52 -12.32
C ARG A 143 13.28 -26.99 -12.22
N SER A 144 12.60 -26.30 -13.14
CA SER A 144 12.28 -24.89 -13.05
C SER A 144 11.33 -24.68 -11.86
N MET A 145 11.82 -23.96 -10.87
CA MET A 145 11.10 -23.56 -9.67
C MET A 145 10.61 -22.11 -9.87
N PHE A 146 9.57 -21.93 -10.67
CA PHE A 146 8.80 -20.69 -10.70
C PHE A 146 7.38 -21.01 -11.18
N GLY A 147 6.53 -21.32 -10.23
CA GLY A 147 5.11 -21.48 -10.41
C GLY A 147 4.46 -21.17 -9.06
N GLY A 148 4.44 -19.90 -8.68
CA GLY A 148 3.62 -19.40 -7.58
C GLY A 148 2.24 -19.09 -8.11
N ASP A 149 1.33 -19.99 -7.86
CA ASP A 149 -0.11 -19.87 -8.08
C ASP A 149 -0.66 -18.80 -7.13
N LEU A 150 -1.06 -17.65 -7.68
CA LEU A 150 -1.82 -16.61 -6.98
C LEU A 150 -3.30 -16.87 -7.27
N THR A 151 -3.91 -17.74 -6.50
CA THR A 151 -5.36 -17.80 -6.41
C THR A 151 -5.84 -16.70 -5.48
N LEU A 152 -6.50 -15.70 -6.07
CA LEU A 152 -7.42 -14.81 -5.37
C LEU A 152 -8.70 -15.62 -5.11
N ASP A 153 -9.03 -15.80 -3.85
CA ASP A 153 -10.36 -16.24 -3.43
C ASP A 153 -10.93 -15.16 -2.51
N ASP A 154 -12.16 -14.75 -2.82
CA ASP A 154 -13.19 -13.91 -2.17
C ASP A 154 -12.85 -13.09 -0.93
#